data_c4066a6cbb00b9e9849b748d189da622
#
_entry.id   c4066a6cbb00b9e9849b748d189da622
#
_cell.length_a   1.000
_cell.length_b   1.000
_cell.length_c   1.000
_cell.angle_alpha   90.00
_cell.angle_beta   90.00
_cell.angle_gamma   90.00
#
_symmetry.space_group_name_H-M   'P 1'
#
loop_
_entity.id
_entity.type
_entity.pdbx_description
1 polymer ?
#
loop_
_entity_poly.entity_id
_entity_poly.type
_entity_poly.pdbx_seq_one_letter_code
_entity_poly.pdbx_strand_id
1 'polypeptide(L)'
;VRIVPWGWNPAIRRFFLKGGVREDRLPSPRLLAEYRLLSSRLQAVAVTRRMTDRYPECTCGEHTLLNNIADCERTVNAMHACLLKVPWSGSGKGLNWCLHGFTKPVSNWCERVLREQGCLTAEPIYNKVKDFALEFYSDGQGEVRFAGYSVFSTNEHGAYTGNLLLQKTFRENYLTKRTLVCPLRS
;
A
#
# COMPACT_ATOMS: atom_id res chain seq x y z
N VAL A 1 25.83 -14.67 12.58
CA VAL A 1 24.58 -14.95 11.84
C VAL A 1 23.79 -13.66 11.77
N ARG A 2 23.31 -13.27 10.58
CA ARG A 2 22.40 -12.15 10.36
C ARG A 2 20.95 -12.67 10.43
N ILE A 3 20.13 -12.05 11.26
CA ILE A 3 18.71 -12.41 11.40
C ILE A 3 17.93 -11.51 10.42
N VAL A 4 17.21 -12.13 9.48
CA VAL A 4 16.40 -11.41 8.47
C VAL A 4 15.01 -12.05 8.46
N PRO A 5 14.10 -11.64 9.35
CA PRO A 5 12.72 -12.09 9.31
C PRO A 5 11.97 -11.47 8.13
N TRP A 6 10.83 -12.05 7.77
CA TRP A 6 9.94 -11.46 6.77
C TRP A 6 9.54 -10.01 7.09
N GLY A 7 9.36 -9.69 8.36
CA GLY A 7 9.10 -8.34 8.84
C GLY A 7 9.39 -8.20 10.32
N TRP A 8 10.05 -7.12 10.70
CA TRP A 8 10.33 -6.81 12.08
C TRP A 8 9.10 -6.20 12.77
N ASN A 9 8.75 -6.74 13.94
CA ASN A 9 7.70 -6.22 14.81
C ASN A 9 8.00 -6.58 16.29
N PRO A 10 7.27 -6.00 17.27
CA PRO A 10 7.53 -6.28 18.68
C PRO A 10 7.39 -7.76 19.07
N ALA A 11 6.51 -8.53 18.40
CA ALA A 11 6.34 -9.96 18.72
C ALA A 11 7.57 -10.77 18.27
N ILE A 12 8.04 -10.55 17.05
CA ILE A 12 9.26 -11.17 16.50
C ILE A 12 10.48 -10.80 17.36
N ARG A 13 10.62 -9.54 17.76
CA ARG A 13 11.69 -9.10 18.66
C ARG A 13 11.64 -9.87 19.98
N ARG A 14 10.48 -9.96 20.62
CA ARG A 14 10.31 -10.73 21.87
C ARG A 14 10.62 -12.22 21.70
N PHE A 15 10.24 -12.80 20.57
CA PHE A 15 10.54 -14.19 20.25
C PHE A 15 12.06 -14.44 20.24
N PHE A 16 12.84 -13.62 19.57
CA PHE A 16 14.29 -13.74 19.51
C PHE A 16 14.98 -13.48 20.86
N LEU A 17 14.49 -12.50 21.63
CA LEU A 17 15.00 -12.27 23.00
C LEU A 17 14.78 -13.50 23.89
N LYS A 18 13.60 -14.12 23.85
CA LYS A 18 13.31 -15.36 24.59
C LYS A 18 14.20 -16.52 24.12
N GLY A 19 14.59 -16.55 22.85
CA GLY A 19 15.53 -17.51 22.28
C GLY A 19 17.01 -17.22 22.58
N GLY A 20 17.32 -16.25 23.46
CA GLY A 20 18.68 -15.94 23.90
C GLY A 20 19.47 -15.05 22.93
N VAL A 21 18.83 -14.44 21.94
CA VAL A 21 19.50 -13.46 21.09
C VAL A 21 19.73 -12.18 21.87
N ARG A 22 20.96 -11.68 21.87
CA ARG A 22 21.34 -10.44 22.55
C ARG A 22 20.56 -9.26 22.01
N GLU A 23 20.16 -8.34 22.90
CA GLU A 23 19.33 -7.19 22.58
C GLU A 23 19.99 -6.23 21.57
N ASP A 24 21.32 -6.05 21.67
CA ASP A 24 22.11 -5.22 20.76
C ASP A 24 22.17 -5.73 19.30
N ARG A 25 21.72 -6.96 19.06
CA ARG A 25 21.61 -7.58 17.72
C ARG A 25 20.22 -7.44 17.11
N LEU A 26 19.29 -6.83 17.82
CA LEU A 26 17.89 -6.70 17.43
C LEU A 26 17.54 -5.21 17.26
N PRO A 27 16.59 -4.88 16.35
CA PRO A 27 16.12 -3.50 16.22
C PRO A 27 15.58 -2.99 17.57
N SER A 28 15.88 -1.75 17.89
CA SER A 28 15.34 -1.10 19.10
C SER A 28 13.81 -0.95 18.99
N PRO A 29 13.10 -0.80 20.12
CA PRO A 29 11.66 -0.49 20.10
C PRO A 29 11.31 0.77 19.29
N ARG A 30 12.17 1.81 19.36
CA ARG A 30 12.05 3.03 18.57
C ARG A 30 12.12 2.72 17.06
N LEU A 31 13.12 1.95 16.63
CA LEU A 31 13.27 1.58 15.21
C LEU A 31 12.08 0.74 14.71
N LEU A 32 11.51 -0.12 15.56
CA LEU A 32 10.30 -0.86 15.22
C LEU A 32 9.08 0.04 15.03
N ALA A 33 8.95 1.10 15.82
CA ALA A 33 7.90 2.10 15.66
C ALA A 33 8.07 2.87 14.34
N GLU A 34 9.30 3.23 13.99
CA GLU A 34 9.64 3.85 12.70
C GLU A 34 9.30 2.92 11.52
N TYR A 35 9.66 1.63 11.57
CA TYR A 35 9.29 0.65 10.54
C TYR A 35 7.78 0.54 10.38
N ARG A 36 7.05 0.52 11.49
CA ARG A 36 5.59 0.49 11.46
C ARG A 36 5.02 1.73 10.77
N LEU A 37 5.53 2.92 11.09
CA LEU A 37 5.09 4.16 10.48
C LEU A 37 5.36 4.16 8.97
N LEU A 38 6.57 3.79 8.55
CA LEU A 38 6.97 3.74 7.14
C LEU A 38 6.18 2.70 6.33
N SER A 39 5.74 1.61 6.95
CA SER A 39 4.93 0.58 6.30
C SER A 39 3.43 0.92 6.20
N SER A 40 3.01 2.06 6.73
CA SER A 40 1.62 2.50 6.67
C SER A 40 1.24 3.02 5.28
N ARG A 41 0.01 2.77 4.85
CA ARG A 41 -0.59 3.38 3.65
C ARG A 41 -0.68 4.91 3.72
N LEU A 42 -0.54 5.51 4.89
CA LEU A 42 -0.43 6.96 5.04
C LEU A 42 0.76 7.53 4.26
N GLN A 43 1.87 6.79 4.20
CA GLN A 43 3.03 7.17 3.38
C GLN A 43 2.69 7.13 1.88
N ALA A 44 1.90 6.16 1.45
CA ALA A 44 1.44 6.08 0.06
C ALA A 44 0.57 7.28 -0.32
N VAL A 45 -0.31 7.76 0.56
CA VAL A 45 -1.11 8.98 0.34
C VAL A 45 -0.21 10.19 0.04
N ALA A 46 0.80 10.42 0.88
CA ALA A 46 1.73 11.54 0.71
C ALA A 46 2.56 11.42 -0.57
N VAL A 47 3.04 10.20 -0.89
CA VAL A 47 3.83 9.94 -2.11
C VAL A 47 2.97 10.11 -3.36
N THR A 48 1.77 9.52 -3.39
CA THR A 48 0.86 9.63 -4.54
C THR A 48 0.52 11.08 -4.83
N ARG A 49 0.21 11.88 -3.81
CA ARG A 49 -0.06 13.31 -3.99
C ARG A 49 1.10 14.03 -4.65
N ARG A 50 2.33 13.85 -4.14
CA ARG A 50 3.54 14.45 -4.74
C ARG A 50 3.78 14.00 -6.19
N MET A 51 3.49 12.74 -6.50
CA MET A 51 3.60 12.21 -7.86
C MET A 51 2.56 12.83 -8.78
N THR A 52 1.31 12.94 -8.34
CA THR A 52 0.23 13.55 -9.11
C THR A 52 0.49 15.03 -9.37
N ASP A 53 1.00 15.76 -8.36
CA ASP A 53 1.35 17.18 -8.52
C ASP A 53 2.51 17.38 -9.50
N ARG A 54 3.48 16.46 -9.55
CA ARG A 54 4.68 16.58 -10.38
C ARG A 54 4.54 15.97 -11.78
N TYR A 55 3.74 14.93 -11.92
CA TYR A 55 3.58 14.14 -13.15
C TYR A 55 2.10 13.88 -13.46
N PRO A 56 1.30 14.93 -13.64
CA PRO A 56 -0.15 14.76 -13.83
C PRO A 56 -0.50 13.99 -15.10
N GLU A 57 0.38 13.99 -16.11
CA GLU A 57 0.20 13.28 -17.38
C GLU A 57 0.42 11.76 -17.25
N CYS A 58 1.16 11.31 -16.22
CA CYS A 58 1.50 9.91 -16.00
C CYS A 58 0.78 9.29 -14.79
N THR A 59 0.06 10.10 -14.03
CA THR A 59 -0.57 9.67 -12.78
C THR A 59 -2.06 9.95 -12.82
N CYS A 60 -2.83 9.05 -12.26
CA CYS A 60 -4.25 9.25 -12.02
C CYS A 60 -4.58 8.81 -10.59
N GLY A 61 -5.65 9.39 -10.08
CA GLY A 61 -6.22 8.94 -8.84
C GLY A 61 -5.97 9.83 -7.64
N GLU A 62 -6.84 9.62 -6.70
CA GLU A 62 -6.85 10.31 -5.42
C GLU A 62 -6.77 9.29 -4.30
N HIS A 63 -5.87 9.55 -3.35
CA HIS A 63 -5.85 8.86 -2.08
C HIS A 63 -6.29 9.83 -1.00
N THR A 64 -7.39 9.53 -0.36
CA THR A 64 -7.94 10.37 0.71
C THR A 64 -7.73 9.71 2.06
N LEU A 65 -7.20 10.46 3.01
CA LEU A 65 -7.08 10.06 4.41
C LEU A 65 -8.39 10.37 5.14
N LEU A 66 -8.90 9.40 5.88
CA LEU A 66 -10.14 9.47 6.63
C LEU A 66 -9.86 9.20 8.12
N ASN A 67 -10.19 10.15 8.98
CA ASN A 67 -9.89 10.09 10.41
C ASN A 67 -11.13 9.97 11.33
N ASN A 68 -12.31 10.11 10.76
CA ASN A 68 -13.58 9.99 11.47
C ASN A 68 -14.70 9.47 10.57
N ILE A 69 -15.79 9.09 11.17
CA ILE A 69 -16.91 8.45 10.46
C ILE A 69 -17.62 9.40 9.48
N ALA A 70 -17.72 10.68 9.82
CA ALA A 70 -18.34 11.68 8.95
C ALA A 70 -17.54 11.89 7.65
N ASP A 71 -16.22 11.87 7.74
CA ASP A 71 -15.34 11.92 6.56
C ASP A 71 -15.49 10.65 5.71
N CYS A 72 -15.64 9.47 6.34
CA CYS A 72 -15.90 8.23 5.62
C CYS A 72 -17.20 8.30 4.83
N GLU A 73 -18.30 8.71 5.46
CA GLU A 73 -19.61 8.83 4.83
C GLU A 73 -19.59 9.82 3.67
N ARG A 74 -19.06 11.03 3.90
CA ARG A 74 -18.95 12.07 2.87
C ARG A 74 -18.15 11.59 1.67
N THR A 75 -16.99 10.95 1.91
CA THR A 75 -16.09 10.53 0.84
C THR A 75 -16.67 9.36 0.04
N VAL A 76 -17.25 8.35 0.71
CA VAL A 76 -17.87 7.20 0.04
C VAL A 76 -19.04 7.66 -0.83
N ASN A 77 -19.88 8.56 -0.32
CA ASN A 77 -21.02 9.07 -1.07
C ASN A 77 -20.59 9.97 -2.25
N ALA A 78 -19.52 10.75 -2.10
CA ALA A 78 -19.00 11.59 -3.17
C ALA A 78 -18.34 10.79 -4.31
N MET A 79 -17.66 9.67 -3.98
CA MET A 79 -16.99 8.83 -4.98
C MET A 79 -17.93 7.85 -5.69
N HIS A 80 -19.15 7.66 -5.20
CA HIS A 80 -20.14 6.67 -5.68
C HIS A 80 -19.68 5.21 -5.61
N ALA A 81 -18.46 4.91 -6.06
CA ALA A 81 -17.80 3.61 -5.89
C ALA A 81 -16.34 3.83 -5.49
N CYS A 82 -15.94 3.28 -4.35
CA CYS A 82 -14.59 3.44 -3.84
C CYS A 82 -14.10 2.21 -3.08
N LEU A 83 -12.80 2.14 -2.91
CA LEU A 83 -12.12 1.13 -2.12
C LEU A 83 -11.56 1.75 -0.84
N LEU A 84 -12.08 1.31 0.29
CA LEU A 84 -11.53 1.66 1.60
C LEU A 84 -10.45 0.66 2.01
N LYS A 85 -9.37 1.17 2.60
CA LYS A 85 -8.23 0.34 3.01
C LYS A 85 -7.78 0.68 4.43
N VAL A 86 -7.50 -0.35 5.22
CA VAL A 86 -6.87 -0.15 6.55
C VAL A 86 -5.41 0.27 6.39
N PRO A 87 -4.84 1.04 7.32
CA PRO A 87 -3.46 1.54 7.24
C PRO A 87 -2.41 0.44 7.11
N TRP A 88 -2.58 -0.67 7.84
CA TRP A 88 -1.61 -1.78 7.88
C TRP A 88 -2.28 -3.09 7.49
N SER A 89 -2.16 -3.44 6.23
CA SER A 89 -2.57 -4.74 5.70
C SER A 89 -1.88 -5.01 4.36
N GLY A 90 -1.91 -6.26 3.92
CA GLY A 90 -1.36 -6.67 2.64
C GLY A 90 -2.14 -7.84 2.04
N SER A 91 -1.80 -8.22 0.81
CA SER A 91 -2.34 -9.41 0.13
C SER A 91 -3.87 -9.45 0.06
N GLY A 92 -4.51 -8.32 -0.25
CA GLY A 92 -5.97 -8.21 -0.36
C GLY A 92 -6.74 -8.16 0.97
N LYS A 93 -6.05 -8.26 2.11
CA LYS A 93 -6.70 -8.14 3.42
C LYS A 93 -6.93 -6.67 3.78
N GLY A 94 -7.97 -6.42 4.61
CA GLY A 94 -8.27 -5.07 5.08
C GLY A 94 -8.74 -4.12 3.99
N LEU A 95 -9.43 -4.67 3.00
CA LEU A 95 -10.11 -3.94 1.93
C LEU A 95 -11.61 -3.98 2.16
N ASN A 96 -12.30 -2.89 1.84
CA ASN A 96 -13.77 -2.82 1.80
C ASN A 96 -14.18 -2.13 0.50
N TRP A 97 -14.88 -2.87 -0.35
CA TRP A 97 -15.38 -2.41 -1.65
C TRP A 97 -16.74 -1.75 -1.47
N CYS A 98 -16.79 -0.43 -1.55
CA CYS A 98 -18.01 0.35 -1.41
C CYS A 98 -18.63 0.60 -2.78
N LEU A 99 -19.44 -0.34 -3.26
CA LEU A 99 -20.10 -0.29 -4.58
C LEU A 99 -21.49 0.36 -4.53
N HIS A 100 -22.08 0.47 -3.35
CA HIS A 100 -23.48 0.89 -3.15
C HIS A 100 -23.61 2.03 -2.13
N GLY A 101 -22.58 2.89 -2.05
CA GLY A 101 -22.54 4.02 -1.13
C GLY A 101 -22.26 3.61 0.34
N PHE A 102 -22.52 4.53 1.25
CA PHE A 102 -22.21 4.37 2.68
C PHE A 102 -23.35 3.63 3.41
N THR A 103 -23.31 2.30 3.32
CA THR A 103 -24.30 1.42 3.96
C THR A 103 -23.98 1.15 5.43
N LYS A 104 -24.93 0.62 6.19
CA LYS A 104 -24.69 0.25 7.61
C LYS A 104 -23.55 -0.74 7.81
N PRO A 105 -23.36 -1.80 6.99
CA PRO A 105 -22.18 -2.65 7.06
C PRO A 105 -20.87 -1.89 6.85
N VAL A 106 -20.81 -0.95 5.89
CA VAL A 106 -19.63 -0.10 5.64
C VAL A 106 -19.37 0.80 6.85
N SER A 107 -20.39 1.46 7.41
CA SER A 107 -20.28 2.26 8.63
C SER A 107 -19.67 1.46 9.79
N ASN A 108 -20.23 0.30 10.09
CA ASN A 108 -19.75 -0.56 11.18
C ASN A 108 -18.27 -1.00 10.97
N TRP A 109 -17.89 -1.27 9.71
CA TRP A 109 -16.52 -1.60 9.37
C TRP A 109 -15.59 -0.39 9.57
N CYS A 110 -15.98 0.81 9.14
CA CYS A 110 -15.22 2.04 9.33
C CYS A 110 -15.04 2.35 10.82
N GLU A 111 -16.13 2.30 11.62
CA GLU A 111 -16.08 2.54 13.07
C GLU A 111 -15.08 1.60 13.76
N ARG A 112 -15.10 0.32 13.40
CA ARG A 112 -14.16 -0.66 13.94
C ARG A 112 -12.71 -0.31 13.56
N VAL A 113 -12.45 -0.01 12.28
CA VAL A 113 -11.10 0.31 11.81
C VAL A 113 -10.58 1.59 12.45
N LEU A 114 -11.39 2.64 12.52
CA LEU A 114 -11.03 3.90 13.18
C LEU A 114 -10.67 3.69 14.64
N ARG A 115 -11.44 2.88 15.37
CA ARG A 115 -11.16 2.52 16.76
C ARG A 115 -9.86 1.72 16.91
N GLU A 116 -9.58 0.76 16.02
CA GLU A 116 -8.44 -0.15 16.12
C GLU A 116 -7.15 0.43 15.55
N GLN A 117 -7.24 1.25 14.49
CA GLN A 117 -6.08 1.73 13.74
C GLN A 117 -6.02 3.26 13.58
N GLY A 118 -7.01 3.98 14.07
CA GLY A 118 -7.05 5.44 14.13
C GLY A 118 -7.43 6.14 12.83
N CYS A 119 -7.28 5.50 11.68
CA CYS A 119 -7.61 6.07 10.37
C CYS A 119 -7.81 4.96 9.33
N LEU A 120 -8.27 5.37 8.16
CA LEU A 120 -8.29 4.54 6.95
C LEU A 120 -8.06 5.43 5.71
N THR A 121 -7.85 4.80 4.56
CA THR A 121 -7.71 5.52 3.29
C THR A 121 -8.81 5.11 2.32
N ALA A 122 -9.20 6.04 1.46
CA ALA A 122 -10.12 5.81 0.35
C ALA A 122 -9.45 6.11 -0.97
N GLU A 123 -9.79 5.32 -1.98
CA GLU A 123 -9.42 5.58 -3.37
C GLU A 123 -10.59 5.22 -4.30
N PRO A 124 -10.74 5.88 -5.46
CA PRO A 124 -11.70 5.47 -6.47
C PRO A 124 -11.42 4.05 -6.97
N ILE A 125 -12.47 3.36 -7.41
CA ILE A 125 -12.31 2.08 -8.11
C ILE A 125 -12.00 2.38 -9.57
N TYR A 126 -10.82 1.92 -10.02
CA TYR A 126 -10.37 2.10 -11.40
C TYR A 126 -10.64 0.85 -12.23
N ASN A 127 -10.84 1.05 -13.53
CA ASN A 127 -10.81 -0.05 -14.50
C ASN A 127 -9.36 -0.49 -14.74
N LYS A 128 -8.85 -1.29 -13.81
CA LYS A 128 -7.47 -1.73 -13.77
C LYS A 128 -7.16 -2.64 -14.96
N VAL A 129 -6.12 -2.30 -15.72
CA VAL A 129 -5.63 -3.09 -16.85
C VAL A 129 -4.55 -4.08 -16.38
N LYS A 130 -3.64 -3.64 -15.49
CA LYS A 130 -2.52 -4.45 -15.02
C LYS A 130 -1.99 -3.99 -13.68
N ASP A 131 -1.55 -4.94 -12.86
CA ASP A 131 -0.79 -4.69 -11.64
C ASP A 131 0.70 -4.84 -11.90
N PHE A 132 1.50 -3.91 -11.41
CA PHE A 132 2.96 -3.99 -11.43
C PHE A 132 3.57 -3.32 -10.20
N ALA A 133 4.81 -3.67 -9.90
CA ALA A 133 5.59 -3.01 -8.86
C ALA A 133 6.95 -2.58 -9.40
N LEU A 134 7.46 -1.48 -8.89
CA LEU A 134 8.82 -1.01 -9.08
C LEU A 134 9.62 -1.37 -7.84
N GLU A 135 10.71 -2.12 -8.03
CA GLU A 135 11.56 -2.59 -6.96
C GLU A 135 12.77 -1.67 -6.78
N PHE A 136 13.07 -1.32 -5.56
CA PHE A 136 14.20 -0.47 -5.22
C PHE A 136 15.03 -1.10 -4.11
N TYR A 137 16.34 -0.95 -4.20
CA TYR A 137 17.27 -1.26 -3.13
C TYR A 137 17.68 0.04 -2.44
N SER A 138 17.60 0.06 -1.11
CA SER A 138 18.16 1.13 -0.29
C SER A 138 19.30 0.58 0.58
N ASP A 139 20.43 1.30 0.62
CA ASP A 139 21.55 0.98 1.50
C ASP A 139 21.33 1.40 2.97
N GLY A 140 20.26 2.17 3.23
CA GLY A 140 19.94 2.73 4.54
C GLY A 140 20.79 3.96 4.90
N GLN A 141 21.61 4.47 3.98
CA GLN A 141 22.50 5.62 4.16
C GLN A 141 22.13 6.79 3.23
N GLY A 142 21.01 6.66 2.53
CA GLY A 142 20.47 7.70 1.64
C GLY A 142 20.58 7.36 0.15
N GLU A 143 21.31 6.33 -0.24
CA GLU A 143 21.33 5.86 -1.62
C GLU A 143 20.16 4.94 -1.90
N VAL A 144 19.46 5.19 -3.01
CA VAL A 144 18.38 4.34 -3.51
C VAL A 144 18.65 3.99 -4.96
N ARG A 145 18.70 2.69 -5.26
CA ARG A 145 18.93 2.17 -6.63
C ARG A 145 17.71 1.40 -7.11
N PHE A 146 17.31 1.64 -8.34
CA PHE A 146 16.29 0.85 -8.98
C PHE A 146 16.79 -0.58 -9.24
N ALA A 147 16.09 -1.56 -8.69
CA ALA A 147 16.45 -2.98 -8.78
C ALA A 147 15.75 -3.69 -9.95
N GLY A 148 14.54 -3.27 -10.29
CA GLY A 148 13.75 -3.89 -11.35
C GLY A 148 12.27 -3.63 -11.18
N TYR A 149 11.48 -4.40 -11.91
CA TYR A 149 10.02 -4.38 -11.76
C TYR A 149 9.44 -5.79 -11.89
N SER A 150 8.28 -5.96 -11.31
CA SER A 150 7.51 -7.19 -11.42
C SER A 150 6.09 -6.88 -11.92
N VAL A 151 5.54 -7.82 -12.67
CA VAL A 151 4.14 -7.80 -13.06
C VAL A 151 3.45 -8.89 -12.27
N PHE A 152 2.33 -8.57 -11.64
CA PHE A 152 1.61 -9.53 -10.83
C PHE A 152 0.12 -9.56 -11.15
N SER A 153 -0.53 -10.60 -10.71
CA SER A 153 -1.96 -10.80 -10.87
C SER A 153 -2.65 -10.85 -9.52
N THR A 154 -3.84 -10.30 -9.47
CA THR A 154 -4.74 -10.38 -8.32
C THR A 154 -6.08 -10.94 -8.79
N ASN A 155 -6.80 -11.62 -7.89
CA ASN A 155 -8.18 -12.00 -8.15
C ASN A 155 -9.13 -10.79 -8.01
N GLU A 156 -10.41 -11.01 -8.23
CA GLU A 156 -11.47 -10.01 -8.14
C GLU A 156 -11.58 -9.32 -6.76
N HIS A 157 -11.12 -9.99 -5.69
CA HIS A 157 -11.07 -9.45 -4.34
C HIS A 157 -9.76 -8.73 -4.01
N GLY A 158 -8.84 -8.60 -4.98
CA GLY A 158 -7.53 -7.96 -4.79
C GLY A 158 -6.50 -8.84 -4.09
N ALA A 159 -6.77 -10.15 -3.90
CA ALA A 159 -5.79 -11.08 -3.35
C ALA A 159 -4.80 -11.50 -4.43
N TYR A 160 -3.52 -11.49 -4.08
CA TYR A 160 -2.41 -11.86 -4.95
C TYR A 160 -2.49 -13.32 -5.40
N THR A 161 -2.32 -13.56 -6.70
CA THR A 161 -2.41 -14.90 -7.31
C THR A 161 -1.15 -15.35 -8.03
N GLY A 162 -0.26 -14.45 -8.39
CA GLY A 162 0.99 -14.80 -9.06
C GLY A 162 1.86 -13.59 -9.41
N ASN A 163 3.12 -13.85 -9.73
CA ASN A 163 4.12 -12.84 -10.06
C ASN A 163 5.02 -13.28 -11.20
N LEU A 164 5.37 -12.34 -12.08
CA LEU A 164 6.37 -12.48 -13.12
C LEU A 164 7.48 -11.45 -12.89
N LEU A 165 8.67 -11.93 -12.55
CA LEU A 165 9.87 -11.10 -12.44
C LEU A 165 10.44 -10.88 -13.84
N LEU A 166 10.63 -9.62 -14.21
CA LEU A 166 11.15 -9.25 -15.51
C LEU A 166 12.60 -8.82 -15.39
N GLN A 167 13.49 -9.51 -16.11
CA GLN A 167 14.90 -9.16 -16.19
C GLN A 167 15.10 -7.87 -17.00
N LYS A 168 16.27 -7.21 -16.80
CA LYS A 168 16.61 -5.91 -17.38
C LYS A 168 16.45 -5.82 -18.91
N THR A 169 16.71 -6.90 -19.63
CA THR A 169 16.59 -7.03 -21.10
C THR A 169 15.14 -6.99 -21.60
N PHE A 170 14.17 -7.32 -20.77
CA PHE A 170 12.74 -7.29 -21.13
C PHE A 170 12.14 -5.88 -21.02
N ARG A 171 12.89 -4.96 -20.44
CA ARG A 171 12.51 -3.58 -20.10
C ARG A 171 12.09 -2.75 -21.31
N GLU A 172 12.91 -2.76 -22.35
CA GLU A 172 12.72 -1.91 -23.52
C GLU A 172 11.48 -2.31 -24.35
N ASN A 173 11.18 -3.59 -24.41
CA ASN A 173 10.07 -4.11 -25.19
C ASN A 173 8.68 -3.98 -24.52
N TYR A 174 8.61 -3.92 -23.22
CA TYR A 174 7.33 -3.89 -22.49
C TYR A 174 6.85 -2.47 -22.18
N LEU A 175 7.76 -1.54 -21.92
CA LEU A 175 7.44 -0.13 -21.60
C LEU A 175 7.37 0.75 -22.85
N THR A 176 8.15 0.45 -23.90
CA THR A 176 8.16 1.23 -25.14
C THR A 176 7.03 0.90 -26.12
N LYS A 177 6.44 -0.30 -26.04
CA LYS A 177 5.35 -0.69 -26.97
C LYS A 177 3.94 -0.43 -26.47
N ARG A 178 3.74 -0.02 -25.23
CA ARG A 178 2.43 0.41 -24.71
C ARG A 178 2.63 1.63 -23.83
N THR A 179 2.41 2.78 -24.40
CA THR A 179 2.09 4.00 -23.67
C THR A 179 1.06 3.63 -22.61
N LEU A 180 1.38 3.85 -21.34
CA LEU A 180 0.40 3.85 -20.27
C LEU A 180 -0.54 5.03 -20.55
N VAL A 181 -1.51 4.81 -21.42
CA VAL A 181 -2.57 5.79 -21.67
C VAL A 181 -3.44 5.73 -20.43
N CYS A 182 -3.30 6.72 -19.59
CA CYS A 182 -4.32 7.02 -18.59
C CYS A 182 -5.63 7.25 -19.37
N PRO A 183 -6.73 6.51 -19.14
CA PRO A 183 -7.98 6.80 -19.83
C PRO A 183 -8.38 8.22 -19.47
N LEU A 184 -8.48 9.04 -20.50
CA LEU A 184 -8.98 10.40 -20.43
C LEU A 184 -10.35 10.40 -19.75
N ARG A 185 -10.53 11.33 -18.84
CA ARG A 185 -11.82 11.69 -18.24
C ARG A 185 -12.87 11.86 -19.32
N SER A 186 -13.91 11.08 -19.28
CA SER A 186 -15.21 11.42 -19.86
C SER A 186 -16.15 11.81 -18.74
#